data_c23cc16eb82be774d7d712eb76f65be5
#
_entry.id   c23cc16eb82be774d7d712eb76f65be5
#
_cell.length_a   1.000
_cell.length_b   1.000
_cell.length_c   1.000
_cell.angle_alpha   90.00
_cell.angle_beta   90.00
_cell.angle_gamma   90.00
#
_symmetry.space_group_name_H-M   'P 1'
#
loop_
_entity.id
_entity.type
_entity.pdbx_description
1 polymer ?
#
loop_
_entity_poly.entity_id
_entity_poly.type
_entity_poly.pdbx_seq_one_letter_code
_entity_poly.pdbx_strand_id
1 'polypeptide(L)'
;MPNNIANKLVVKANTQKEIDDFLYAIIGVERGEVLHIDFEKILPTPKCLPDSGCRTEHALYYYLITTGKEDMVDKWLSYPQLLSMDIYKDKTEEELSDYKIRGEEIFNIALQYGSIDWYDWRINNWGTKWNAYDTDVDCCGDGSVELYFYTANHGAIPVIEKLVEMFPNLEFFYKYADEVIACNCGEAYGVDGNFSFKYAEDGSDEAMALYIECWQEEWENFKKTEDGWNWVD
;
A
#
# COMPACT_ATOMS: atom_id res chain seq x y z
N MET A 1 10.22 -3.14 12.83
CA MET A 1 8.83 -2.73 12.58
C MET A 1 8.85 -1.91 11.30
N PRO A 2 7.78 -1.87 10.49
CA PRO A 2 7.71 -0.93 9.39
C PRO A 2 7.66 0.51 9.94
N ASN A 3 8.09 1.48 9.13
CA ASN A 3 7.83 2.88 9.44
C ASN A 3 6.33 3.16 9.37
N ASN A 4 5.86 4.04 10.24
CA ASN A 4 4.52 4.59 10.14
C ASN A 4 4.51 5.72 9.11
N ILE A 5 3.54 5.69 8.23
CA ILE A 5 3.27 6.78 7.31
C ILE A 5 1.98 7.45 7.77
N ALA A 6 2.06 8.72 8.13
CA ALA A 6 0.89 9.54 8.41
C ALA A 6 0.23 9.96 7.09
N ASN A 7 -1.07 9.73 6.98
CA ASN A 7 -1.86 10.05 5.81
C ASN A 7 -2.97 11.02 6.18
N LYS A 8 -3.20 12.03 5.35
CA LYS A 8 -4.33 12.96 5.42
C LYS A 8 -5.08 12.91 4.09
N LEU A 9 -6.35 12.59 4.15
CA LEU A 9 -7.24 12.60 2.99
C LEU A 9 -8.40 13.57 3.25
N VAL A 10 -8.49 14.63 2.46
CA VAL A 10 -9.63 15.54 2.45
C VAL A 10 -10.50 15.23 1.26
N VAL A 11 -11.79 14.99 1.50
CA VAL A 11 -12.77 14.72 0.44
C VAL A 11 -13.85 15.79 0.48
N LYS A 12 -14.16 16.37 -0.68
CA LYS A 12 -15.21 17.38 -0.85
C LYS A 12 -16.29 16.89 -1.79
N ALA A 13 -17.52 17.22 -1.46
CA ALA A 13 -18.72 16.88 -2.20
C ALA A 13 -19.65 18.09 -2.32
N ASN A 14 -20.61 18.01 -3.23
CA ASN A 14 -21.65 19.03 -3.35
C ASN A 14 -22.73 18.93 -2.25
N THR A 15 -22.86 17.75 -1.64
CA THR A 15 -23.90 17.47 -0.64
C THR A 15 -23.35 16.60 0.49
N GLN A 16 -23.88 16.76 1.70
CA GLN A 16 -23.56 15.91 2.84
C GLN A 16 -23.89 14.43 2.56
N LYS A 17 -24.97 14.18 1.82
CA LYS A 17 -25.34 12.81 1.46
C LYS A 17 -24.24 12.09 0.64
N GLU A 18 -23.55 12.77 -0.25
CA GLU A 18 -22.45 12.18 -1.00
C GLU A 18 -21.27 11.83 -0.08
N ILE A 19 -20.97 12.64 0.95
CA ILE A 19 -20.00 12.32 1.99
C ILE A 19 -20.43 11.11 2.80
N ASP A 20 -21.69 11.04 3.21
CA ASP A 20 -22.23 9.91 3.98
C ASP A 20 -22.17 8.60 3.15
N ASP A 21 -22.54 8.65 1.87
CA ASP A 21 -22.45 7.51 0.95
C ASP A 21 -20.99 7.07 0.72
N PHE A 22 -20.07 8.01 0.61
CA PHE A 22 -18.63 7.76 0.51
C PHE A 22 -18.10 7.06 1.76
N LEU A 23 -18.34 7.62 2.95
CA LEU A 23 -17.89 7.03 4.21
C LEU A 23 -18.48 5.62 4.43
N TYR A 24 -19.75 5.42 4.11
CA TYR A 24 -20.38 4.10 4.20
C TYR A 24 -19.69 3.05 3.30
N ALA A 25 -19.24 3.48 2.12
CA ALA A 25 -18.58 2.58 1.17
C ALA A 25 -17.17 2.16 1.62
N ILE A 26 -16.43 3.04 2.31
CA ILE A 26 -15.00 2.82 2.60
C ILE A 26 -14.70 2.43 4.05
N ILE A 27 -15.55 2.79 5.00
CA ILE A 27 -15.30 2.53 6.42
C ILE A 27 -15.62 1.08 6.77
N GLY A 28 -14.67 0.39 7.37
CA GLY A 28 -14.79 -0.90 8.01
C GLY A 28 -14.95 -0.77 9.53
N VAL A 29 -15.38 -1.85 10.16
CA VAL A 29 -15.45 -1.95 11.63
C VAL A 29 -14.64 -3.17 12.04
N GLU A 30 -13.55 -2.94 12.78
CA GLU A 30 -12.74 -4.00 13.34
C GLU A 30 -13.09 -4.19 14.83
N ARG A 31 -13.30 -5.46 15.24
CA ARG A 31 -13.56 -5.86 16.64
C ARG A 31 -14.67 -5.07 17.35
N GLY A 32 -15.63 -4.55 16.57
CA GLY A 32 -16.88 -4.02 17.11
C GLY A 32 -16.90 -2.52 17.44
N GLU A 33 -15.79 -1.80 17.42
CA GLU A 33 -15.77 -0.37 17.77
C GLU A 33 -14.72 0.49 17.05
N VAL A 34 -13.70 -0.11 16.42
CA VAL A 34 -12.65 0.67 15.75
C VAL A 34 -13.01 0.91 14.30
N LEU A 35 -13.25 2.17 13.95
CA LEU A 35 -13.43 2.60 12.58
C LEU A 35 -12.07 2.64 11.87
N HIS A 36 -12.01 2.13 10.64
CA HIS A 36 -10.81 2.26 9.79
C HIS A 36 -11.24 2.37 8.34
N ILE A 37 -10.40 2.98 7.52
CA ILE A 37 -10.55 2.91 6.07
C ILE A 37 -10.22 1.49 5.64
N ASP A 38 -11.20 0.78 5.08
CA ASP A 38 -11.05 -0.62 4.71
C ASP A 38 -10.66 -0.78 3.24
N PHE A 39 -9.38 -0.98 2.98
CA PHE A 39 -8.86 -1.18 1.63
C PHE A 39 -9.44 -2.41 0.95
N GLU A 40 -9.88 -3.43 1.72
CA GLU A 40 -10.58 -4.59 1.15
C GLU A 40 -11.95 -4.24 0.55
N LYS A 41 -12.58 -3.15 0.98
CA LYS A 41 -13.81 -2.64 0.35
C LYS A 41 -13.54 -1.86 -0.94
N ILE A 42 -12.35 -1.28 -1.08
CA ILE A 42 -11.96 -0.42 -2.20
C ILE A 42 -11.28 -1.25 -3.29
N LEU A 43 -10.29 -2.03 -2.90
CA LEU A 43 -9.49 -2.93 -3.75
C LEU A 43 -9.32 -4.28 -3.04
N PRO A 44 -10.29 -5.20 -3.17
CA PRO A 44 -10.26 -6.47 -2.45
C PRO A 44 -9.09 -7.36 -2.88
N THR A 45 -8.34 -7.86 -1.90
CA THR A 45 -7.27 -8.84 -2.12
C THR A 45 -7.86 -10.14 -2.70
N PRO A 46 -7.37 -10.64 -3.85
CA PRO A 46 -7.86 -11.91 -4.41
C PRO A 46 -7.66 -13.08 -3.43
N LYS A 47 -8.75 -13.77 -3.10
CA LYS A 47 -8.75 -14.86 -2.09
C LYS A 47 -7.92 -16.09 -2.49
N CYS A 48 -7.55 -16.21 -3.76
CA CYS A 48 -6.73 -17.31 -4.27
C CYS A 48 -5.22 -17.07 -4.09
N LEU A 49 -4.81 -15.85 -3.68
CA LEU A 49 -3.40 -15.54 -3.45
C LEU A 49 -2.89 -16.36 -2.26
N PRO A 50 -1.75 -17.06 -2.41
CA PRO A 50 -1.16 -17.84 -1.32
C PRO A 50 -0.55 -16.93 -0.24
N ASP A 51 -0.20 -17.54 0.89
CA ASP A 51 0.60 -16.90 1.92
C ASP A 51 1.99 -16.55 1.38
N SER A 52 2.50 -15.39 1.78
CA SER A 52 3.87 -14.97 1.47
C SER A 52 4.90 -15.81 2.22
N GLY A 53 6.05 -16.03 1.59
CA GLY A 53 7.21 -16.64 2.23
C GLY A 53 7.86 -17.77 1.43
N CYS A 54 8.91 -18.33 2.01
CA CYS A 54 9.81 -19.30 1.35
C CYS A 54 9.10 -20.49 0.67
N ARG A 55 7.98 -20.95 1.21
CA ARG A 55 7.23 -22.08 0.58
C ARG A 55 6.67 -21.71 -0.77
N THR A 56 6.16 -20.52 -0.93
CA THR A 56 5.60 -20.00 -2.20
C THR A 56 6.71 -19.78 -3.21
N GLU A 57 7.78 -19.09 -2.81
CA GLU A 57 8.95 -18.85 -3.65
C GLU A 57 9.63 -20.16 -4.09
N HIS A 58 9.85 -21.10 -3.17
CA HIS A 58 10.47 -22.41 -3.49
C HIS A 58 9.61 -23.22 -4.47
N ALA A 59 8.30 -23.26 -4.27
CA ALA A 59 7.42 -24.02 -5.18
C ALA A 59 7.45 -23.41 -6.59
N LEU A 60 7.35 -22.09 -6.69
CA LEU A 60 7.43 -21.41 -7.97
C LEU A 60 8.81 -21.60 -8.65
N TYR A 61 9.91 -21.43 -7.90
CA TYR A 61 11.26 -21.65 -8.43
C TYR A 61 11.44 -23.07 -8.98
N TYR A 62 11.04 -24.10 -8.21
CA TYR A 62 11.12 -25.48 -8.66
C TYR A 62 10.34 -25.73 -9.95
N TYR A 63 9.11 -25.21 -10.04
CA TYR A 63 8.29 -25.32 -11.23
C TYR A 63 8.94 -24.64 -12.43
N LEU A 64 9.43 -23.40 -12.28
CA LEU A 64 10.04 -22.65 -13.37
C LEU A 64 11.27 -23.37 -13.94
N ILE A 65 12.19 -23.83 -13.07
CA ILE A 65 13.40 -24.56 -13.50
C ILE A 65 13.06 -25.87 -14.14
N THR A 66 12.18 -26.69 -13.56
CA THR A 66 11.87 -28.02 -14.05
C THR A 66 10.97 -28.07 -15.29
N THR A 67 10.40 -26.91 -15.68
CA THR A 67 9.53 -26.80 -16.87
C THR A 67 10.11 -25.95 -17.99
N GLY A 68 11.40 -25.57 -17.89
CA GLY A 68 12.08 -24.79 -18.93
C GLY A 68 11.62 -23.33 -19.02
N LYS A 69 11.33 -22.70 -17.88
CA LYS A 69 10.88 -21.28 -17.76
C LYS A 69 11.86 -20.47 -16.91
N GLU A 70 13.15 -20.77 -16.97
CA GLU A 70 14.21 -20.13 -16.19
C GLU A 70 14.26 -18.61 -16.43
N ASP A 71 13.89 -18.15 -17.61
CA ASP A 71 13.81 -16.75 -17.99
C ASP A 71 12.74 -15.96 -17.24
N MET A 72 11.81 -16.66 -16.57
CA MET A 72 10.77 -16.04 -15.75
C MET A 72 11.16 -15.91 -14.27
N VAL A 73 12.29 -16.46 -13.83
CA VAL A 73 12.73 -16.48 -12.44
C VAL A 73 12.89 -15.03 -11.91
N ASP A 74 13.66 -14.21 -12.61
CA ASP A 74 13.92 -12.80 -12.20
C ASP A 74 12.66 -11.91 -12.29
N LYS A 75 11.65 -12.35 -13.01
CA LYS A 75 10.40 -11.63 -13.13
C LYS A 75 9.53 -11.77 -11.88
N TRP A 76 9.54 -12.96 -11.25
CA TRP A 76 8.58 -13.30 -10.22
C TRP A 76 9.18 -13.48 -8.83
N LEU A 77 10.50 -13.61 -8.71
CA LEU A 77 11.19 -13.87 -7.45
C LEU A 77 12.09 -12.69 -7.09
N SER A 78 11.89 -12.12 -5.93
CA SER A 78 12.61 -10.92 -5.48
C SER A 78 14.09 -11.21 -5.17
N TYR A 79 14.40 -12.45 -4.72
CA TYR A 79 15.76 -12.86 -4.33
C TYR A 79 16.15 -14.20 -4.95
N PRO A 80 16.13 -14.35 -6.29
CA PRO A 80 16.39 -15.63 -6.96
C PRO A 80 17.80 -16.17 -6.67
N GLN A 81 18.76 -15.31 -6.37
CA GLN A 81 20.13 -15.68 -6.00
C GLN A 81 20.24 -16.48 -4.69
N LEU A 82 19.21 -16.42 -3.83
CA LEU A 82 19.13 -17.22 -2.61
C LEU A 82 18.55 -18.61 -2.83
N LEU A 83 18.04 -18.87 -4.04
CA LEU A 83 17.43 -20.15 -4.42
C LEU A 83 18.40 -21.01 -5.22
N SER A 84 18.37 -22.30 -4.96
CA SER A 84 19.20 -23.29 -5.64
C SER A 84 18.47 -24.62 -5.73
N MET A 85 18.70 -25.37 -6.79
CA MET A 85 18.19 -26.74 -6.92
C MET A 85 18.73 -27.69 -5.83
N ASP A 86 19.77 -27.29 -5.11
CA ASP A 86 20.31 -28.05 -3.98
C ASP A 86 19.31 -28.22 -2.83
N ILE A 87 18.38 -27.29 -2.69
CA ILE A 87 17.31 -27.31 -1.69
C ILE A 87 16.41 -28.57 -1.83
N TYR A 88 16.34 -29.15 -3.05
CA TYR A 88 15.43 -30.25 -3.37
C TYR A 88 16.14 -31.61 -3.42
N LYS A 89 17.46 -31.68 -3.20
CA LYS A 89 18.25 -32.94 -3.34
C LYS A 89 17.81 -34.06 -2.41
N ASP A 90 17.37 -33.69 -1.19
CA ASP A 90 16.96 -34.65 -0.16
C ASP A 90 15.43 -34.84 -0.09
N LYS A 91 14.71 -34.31 -1.08
CA LYS A 91 13.25 -34.42 -1.16
C LYS A 91 12.81 -35.72 -1.81
N THR A 92 11.73 -36.30 -1.32
CA THR A 92 11.08 -37.46 -1.90
C THR A 92 10.40 -37.13 -3.23
N GLU A 93 10.10 -38.13 -4.05
CA GLU A 93 9.36 -37.96 -5.31
C GLU A 93 7.97 -37.32 -5.06
N GLU A 94 7.31 -37.69 -3.96
CA GLU A 94 6.02 -37.13 -3.55
C GLU A 94 6.15 -35.64 -3.23
N GLU A 95 7.11 -35.24 -2.40
CA GLU A 95 7.40 -33.84 -2.09
C GLU A 95 7.72 -33.00 -3.36
N LEU A 96 8.53 -33.56 -4.27
CA LEU A 96 8.88 -32.90 -5.53
C LEU A 96 7.66 -32.73 -6.45
N SER A 97 6.76 -33.72 -6.47
CA SER A 97 5.49 -33.62 -7.17
C SER A 97 4.62 -32.51 -6.60
N ASP A 98 4.53 -32.41 -5.28
CA ASP A 98 3.77 -31.34 -4.60
C ASP A 98 4.36 -29.95 -4.89
N TYR A 99 5.69 -29.80 -4.87
CA TYR A 99 6.35 -28.55 -5.27
C TYR A 99 5.99 -28.13 -6.69
N LYS A 100 5.96 -29.11 -7.62
CA LYS A 100 5.63 -28.83 -9.02
C LYS A 100 4.19 -28.41 -9.21
N ILE A 101 3.24 -29.10 -8.59
CA ILE A 101 1.80 -28.79 -8.66
C ILE A 101 1.55 -27.41 -8.08
N ARG A 102 2.05 -27.16 -6.86
CA ARG A 102 1.90 -25.87 -6.19
C ARG A 102 2.59 -24.74 -6.96
N GLY A 103 3.77 -24.98 -7.52
CA GLY A 103 4.48 -23.99 -8.33
C GLY A 103 3.71 -23.61 -9.61
N GLU A 104 3.04 -24.59 -10.24
CA GLU A 104 2.17 -24.34 -11.40
C GLU A 104 0.95 -23.48 -11.02
N GLU A 105 0.31 -23.75 -9.89
CA GLU A 105 -0.79 -22.95 -9.37
C GLU A 105 -0.36 -21.51 -9.11
N ILE A 106 0.78 -21.30 -8.42
CA ILE A 106 1.34 -19.97 -8.14
C ILE A 106 1.70 -19.24 -9.44
N PHE A 107 2.29 -19.94 -10.42
CA PHE A 107 2.61 -19.34 -11.71
C PHE A 107 1.37 -18.86 -12.45
N ASN A 108 0.30 -19.64 -12.46
CA ASN A 108 -0.97 -19.23 -13.07
C ASN A 108 -1.61 -18.04 -12.34
N ILE A 109 -1.53 -18.01 -11.01
CA ILE A 109 -1.95 -16.87 -10.19
C ILE A 109 -1.13 -15.62 -10.55
N ALA A 110 0.20 -15.76 -10.65
CA ALA A 110 1.09 -14.66 -11.02
C ALA A 110 0.78 -14.09 -12.41
N LEU A 111 0.47 -14.93 -13.37
CA LEU A 111 0.05 -14.50 -14.71
C LEU A 111 -1.29 -13.74 -14.71
N GLN A 112 -2.21 -14.11 -13.83
CA GLN A 112 -3.54 -13.50 -13.74
C GLN A 112 -3.56 -12.21 -12.93
N TYR A 113 -2.83 -12.15 -11.83
CA TYR A 113 -2.93 -11.06 -10.84
C TYR A 113 -1.67 -10.20 -10.76
N GLY A 114 -0.60 -10.53 -11.48
CA GLY A 114 0.65 -9.78 -11.48
C GLY A 114 1.49 -9.93 -10.20
N SER A 115 1.15 -10.90 -9.33
CA SER A 115 1.80 -11.11 -8.04
C SER A 115 1.76 -12.59 -7.65
N ILE A 116 2.77 -13.06 -6.93
CA ILE A 116 2.89 -14.47 -6.52
C ILE A 116 2.20 -14.79 -5.20
N ASP A 117 1.91 -13.77 -4.38
CA ASP A 117 1.26 -13.90 -3.08
C ASP A 117 0.49 -12.62 -2.71
N TRP A 118 -0.21 -12.65 -1.54
CA TRP A 118 -0.99 -11.52 -1.06
C TRP A 118 -0.13 -10.30 -0.70
N TYR A 119 1.12 -10.51 -0.25
CA TYR A 119 2.00 -9.43 0.17
C TYR A 119 2.44 -8.58 -1.03
N ASP A 120 2.97 -9.22 -2.08
CA ASP A 120 3.36 -8.56 -3.32
C ASP A 120 2.16 -7.89 -3.98
N TRP A 121 1.00 -8.57 -3.95
CA TRP A 121 -0.22 -8.01 -4.52
C TRP A 121 -0.63 -6.71 -3.80
N ARG A 122 -0.63 -6.71 -2.47
CA ARG A 122 -0.98 -5.51 -1.69
C ARG A 122 0.02 -4.37 -1.89
N ILE A 123 1.32 -4.65 -1.90
CA ILE A 123 2.32 -3.63 -2.22
C ILE A 123 2.05 -3.01 -3.60
N ASN A 124 1.74 -3.80 -4.61
CA ASN A 124 1.50 -3.34 -5.97
C ASN A 124 0.16 -2.60 -6.14
N ASN A 125 -0.89 -3.01 -5.39
CA ASN A 125 -2.25 -2.52 -5.58
C ASN A 125 -2.75 -1.58 -4.48
N TRP A 126 -2.19 -1.66 -3.26
CA TRP A 126 -2.50 -0.71 -2.18
C TRP A 126 -1.38 0.32 -1.95
N GLY A 127 -0.15 0.01 -2.41
CA GLY A 127 1.06 0.76 -2.09
C GLY A 127 1.63 0.39 -0.71
N THR A 128 0.91 -0.39 0.09
CA THR A 128 1.27 -0.79 1.45
C THR A 128 0.83 -2.21 1.74
N LYS A 129 1.50 -2.89 2.67
CA LYS A 129 1.23 -4.30 2.99
C LYS A 129 0.00 -4.54 3.88
N TRP A 130 -0.35 -3.54 4.71
CA TRP A 130 -1.45 -3.64 5.67
C TRP A 130 -2.60 -2.72 5.29
N ASN A 131 -3.78 -2.99 5.83
CA ASN A 131 -4.91 -2.08 5.80
C ASN A 131 -4.56 -0.77 6.54
N ALA A 132 -5.36 0.28 6.35
CA ALA A 132 -5.24 1.48 7.17
C ALA A 132 -5.49 1.15 8.65
N TYR A 133 -4.80 1.84 9.54
CA TYR A 133 -4.98 1.70 10.99
C TYR A 133 -4.97 3.07 11.67
N ASP A 134 -5.45 3.10 12.92
CA ASP A 134 -5.57 4.32 13.74
C ASP A 134 -6.23 5.46 12.96
N THR A 135 -7.42 5.17 12.39
CA THR A 135 -8.17 6.12 11.58
C THR A 135 -8.96 7.09 12.46
N ASP A 136 -8.81 8.38 12.20
CA ASP A 136 -9.65 9.45 12.73
C ASP A 136 -10.45 10.10 11.59
N VAL A 137 -11.71 10.47 11.88
CA VAL A 137 -12.65 11.02 10.89
C VAL A 137 -13.24 12.31 11.44
N ASP A 138 -12.90 13.43 10.82
CA ASP A 138 -13.45 14.75 11.13
C ASP A 138 -14.41 15.22 10.04
N CYS A 139 -15.69 15.30 10.40
CA CYS A 139 -16.75 15.76 9.50
C CYS A 139 -16.95 17.27 9.67
N CYS A 140 -16.50 18.05 8.72
CA CYS A 140 -16.54 19.52 8.78
C CYS A 140 -17.96 20.10 8.63
N GLY A 141 -18.95 19.31 8.22
CA GLY A 141 -20.38 19.71 8.15
C GLY A 141 -20.74 20.65 6.99
N ASP A 142 -19.78 20.93 6.09
CA ASP A 142 -19.91 21.81 4.92
C ASP A 142 -19.86 21.06 3.58
N GLY A 143 -20.10 19.74 3.61
CA GLY A 143 -19.92 18.86 2.45
C GLY A 143 -18.47 18.39 2.29
N SER A 144 -17.66 18.46 3.34
CA SER A 144 -16.31 17.91 3.36
C SER A 144 -16.06 16.98 4.55
N VAL A 145 -15.09 16.10 4.43
CA VAL A 145 -14.58 15.23 5.48
C VAL A 145 -13.07 15.17 5.40
N GLU A 146 -12.42 15.19 6.55
CA GLU A 146 -10.99 14.93 6.71
C GLU A 146 -10.79 13.57 7.38
N LEU A 147 -9.91 12.76 6.81
CA LEU A 147 -9.56 11.43 7.30
C LEU A 147 -8.06 11.40 7.58
N TYR A 148 -7.70 11.08 8.80
CA TYR A 148 -6.32 10.84 9.22
C TYR A 148 -6.15 9.36 9.52
N PHE A 149 -5.10 8.72 9.02
CA PHE A 149 -4.84 7.31 9.23
C PHE A 149 -3.37 6.99 9.00
N TYR A 150 -2.93 5.83 9.49
CA TYR A 150 -1.58 5.35 9.23
C TYR A 150 -1.56 4.19 8.24
N THR A 151 -0.45 4.10 7.50
CA THR A 151 -0.10 2.97 6.64
C THR A 151 1.35 2.53 6.89
N ALA A 152 1.73 1.34 6.42
CA ALA A 152 3.04 0.77 6.67
C ALA A 152 4.01 1.04 5.51
N ASN A 153 5.11 1.73 5.76
CA ASN A 153 6.25 2.04 4.87
C ASN A 153 5.96 3.02 3.72
N HIS A 154 4.75 3.06 3.17
CA HIS A 154 4.41 3.91 2.02
C HIS A 154 2.97 4.42 2.12
N GLY A 155 2.69 5.55 1.44
CA GLY A 155 1.35 6.07 1.24
C GLY A 155 0.49 5.15 0.36
N ALA A 156 -0.83 5.20 0.54
CA ALA A 156 -1.79 4.33 -0.15
C ALA A 156 -2.21 4.87 -1.54
N ILE A 157 -1.26 5.29 -2.38
CA ILE A 157 -1.52 5.96 -3.65
C ILE A 157 -2.48 5.18 -4.57
N PRO A 158 -2.31 3.87 -4.84
CA PRO A 158 -3.23 3.14 -5.71
C PRO A 158 -4.64 3.03 -5.14
N VAL A 159 -4.79 3.03 -3.82
CA VAL A 159 -6.10 3.05 -3.16
C VAL A 159 -6.80 4.39 -3.39
N ILE A 160 -6.05 5.51 -3.28
CA ILE A 160 -6.60 6.85 -3.53
C ILE A 160 -6.99 7.00 -5.00
N GLU A 161 -6.15 6.55 -5.95
CA GLU A 161 -6.49 6.51 -7.37
C GLU A 161 -7.79 5.75 -7.62
N LYS A 162 -7.96 4.60 -6.97
CA LYS A 162 -9.19 3.80 -7.05
C LYS A 162 -10.40 4.52 -6.47
N LEU A 163 -10.25 5.27 -5.39
CA LEU A 163 -11.32 6.09 -4.84
C LEU A 163 -11.78 7.18 -5.83
N VAL A 164 -10.85 7.83 -6.52
CA VAL A 164 -11.16 8.82 -7.58
C VAL A 164 -11.95 8.18 -8.72
N GLU A 165 -11.59 6.96 -9.13
CA GLU A 165 -12.36 6.19 -10.13
C GLU A 165 -13.77 5.83 -9.65
N MET A 166 -13.91 5.40 -8.39
CA MET A 166 -15.20 4.99 -7.81
C MET A 166 -16.15 6.15 -7.57
N PHE A 167 -15.60 7.33 -7.26
CA PHE A 167 -16.36 8.53 -6.89
C PHE A 167 -15.96 9.74 -7.75
N PRO A 168 -16.17 9.72 -9.08
CA PRO A 168 -15.66 10.74 -10.00
C PRO A 168 -16.26 12.14 -9.78
N ASN A 169 -17.37 12.25 -9.04
CA ASN A 169 -18.02 13.51 -8.69
C ASN A 169 -17.49 14.16 -7.41
N LEU A 170 -16.59 13.47 -6.68
CA LEU A 170 -15.96 13.99 -5.47
C LEU A 170 -14.58 14.57 -5.81
N GLU A 171 -14.16 15.53 -4.98
CA GLU A 171 -12.80 16.06 -5.04
C GLU A 171 -11.97 15.43 -3.91
N PHE A 172 -10.77 14.96 -4.25
CA PHE A 172 -9.84 14.30 -3.35
C PHE A 172 -8.55 15.08 -3.25
N PHE A 173 -8.11 15.35 -2.02
CA PHE A 173 -6.83 15.97 -1.70
C PHE A 173 -6.12 15.05 -0.70
N TYR A 174 -5.12 14.36 -1.17
CA TYR A 174 -4.40 13.37 -0.36
C TYR A 174 -2.95 13.80 -0.16
N LYS A 175 -2.46 13.63 1.07
CA LYS A 175 -1.08 13.87 1.48
C LYS A 175 -0.61 12.74 2.36
N TYR A 176 0.68 12.44 2.30
CA TYR A 176 1.30 11.49 3.23
C TYR A 176 2.75 11.88 3.53
N ALA A 177 3.24 11.45 4.69
CA ALA A 177 4.61 11.64 5.13
C ALA A 177 5.07 10.50 6.05
N ASP A 178 6.32 10.07 5.87
CA ASP A 178 6.99 9.09 6.73
C ASP A 178 7.22 9.65 8.15
N GLU A 179 7.40 8.76 9.15
CA GLU A 179 7.83 9.16 10.50
C GLU A 179 9.25 9.75 10.53
N VAL A 180 10.04 9.54 9.46
CA VAL A 180 11.32 10.19 9.27
C VAL A 180 11.09 11.59 8.69
N ILE A 181 11.58 12.60 9.42
CA ILE A 181 11.34 14.02 9.11
C ILE A 181 11.66 14.35 7.65
N ALA A 182 10.68 14.92 6.96
CA ALA A 182 10.78 15.38 5.58
C ALA A 182 11.32 14.32 4.58
N CYS A 183 11.03 13.04 4.82
CA CYS A 183 11.38 11.93 3.94
C CYS A 183 10.13 11.19 3.47
N ASN A 184 10.20 10.57 2.28
CA ASN A 184 9.13 9.74 1.72
C ASN A 184 7.75 10.43 1.85
N CYS A 185 7.66 11.65 1.35
CA CYS A 185 6.46 12.48 1.36
C CYS A 185 5.88 12.61 -0.05
N GLY A 186 4.56 12.77 -0.13
CA GLY A 186 3.90 13.00 -1.42
C GLY A 186 2.47 13.48 -1.26
N GLU A 187 1.91 13.93 -2.38
CA GLU A 187 0.54 14.42 -2.47
C GLU A 187 -0.14 13.94 -3.75
N ALA A 188 -1.45 13.76 -3.69
CA ALA A 188 -2.27 13.40 -4.84
C ALA A 188 -3.56 14.18 -4.86
N TYR A 189 -4.09 14.36 -6.06
CA TYR A 189 -5.33 15.09 -6.32
C TYR A 189 -6.24 14.28 -7.24
N GLY A 190 -7.52 14.26 -6.90
CA GLY A 190 -8.59 13.67 -7.71
C GLY A 190 -9.68 14.71 -7.95
N VAL A 191 -9.88 15.15 -9.20
CA VAL A 191 -10.91 16.13 -9.55
C VAL A 191 -11.53 15.72 -10.87
N ASP A 192 -12.86 15.72 -10.97
CA ASP A 192 -13.60 15.31 -12.16
C ASP A 192 -13.18 13.91 -12.68
N GLY A 193 -12.89 12.98 -11.77
CA GLY A 193 -12.43 11.63 -12.10
C GLY A 193 -10.99 11.55 -12.65
N ASN A 194 -10.26 12.66 -12.70
CA ASN A 194 -8.85 12.69 -13.09
C ASN A 194 -7.94 12.62 -11.87
N PHE A 195 -7.01 11.69 -11.88
CA PHE A 195 -6.03 11.49 -10.82
C PHE A 195 -4.66 12.07 -11.21
N SER A 196 -3.99 12.73 -10.27
CA SER A 196 -2.61 13.19 -10.40
C SER A 196 -1.86 12.98 -9.09
N PHE A 197 -0.55 12.72 -9.18
CA PHE A 197 0.28 12.41 -8.04
C PHE A 197 1.68 13.01 -8.21
N LYS A 198 2.30 13.43 -7.09
CA LYS A 198 3.63 13.99 -7.04
C LYS A 198 4.35 13.56 -5.77
N TYR A 199 5.62 13.12 -5.90
CA TYR A 199 6.55 12.97 -4.78
C TYR A 199 7.25 14.31 -4.48
N ALA A 200 7.47 14.59 -3.19
CA ALA A 200 8.38 15.64 -2.78
C ALA A 200 9.81 15.09 -2.67
N GLU A 201 10.80 15.91 -3.00
CA GLU A 201 12.20 15.55 -2.82
C GLU A 201 12.53 15.50 -1.32
N ASP A 202 13.17 14.43 -0.87
CA ASP A 202 13.54 14.24 0.53
C ASP A 202 14.39 15.41 1.05
N GLY A 203 14.07 15.90 2.26
CA GLY A 203 14.74 17.03 2.89
C GLY A 203 14.38 18.40 2.29
N SER A 204 13.53 18.48 1.27
CA SER A 204 13.05 19.74 0.70
C SER A 204 12.09 20.47 1.65
N ASP A 205 11.88 21.77 1.38
CA ASP A 205 10.87 22.54 2.12
C ASP A 205 9.46 22.07 1.82
N GLU A 206 9.22 21.50 0.62
CA GLU A 206 7.96 20.89 0.22
C GLU A 206 7.70 19.61 1.03
N ALA A 207 8.70 18.70 1.15
CA ALA A 207 8.60 17.50 1.96
C ALA A 207 8.34 17.84 3.44
N MET A 208 9.02 18.89 3.96
CA MET A 208 8.80 19.36 5.32
C MET A 208 7.39 19.91 5.55
N ALA A 209 6.85 20.63 4.56
CA ALA A 209 5.46 21.13 4.64
C ALA A 209 4.45 19.98 4.71
N LEU A 210 4.64 18.93 3.90
CA LEU A 210 3.82 17.71 3.94
C LEU A 210 3.96 16.96 5.26
N TYR A 211 5.19 16.84 5.78
CA TYR A 211 5.45 16.22 7.07
C TYR A 211 4.67 16.92 8.20
N ILE A 212 4.81 18.27 8.32
CA ILE A 212 4.12 19.06 9.34
C ILE A 212 2.60 18.88 9.25
N GLU A 213 2.04 18.92 8.06
CA GLU A 213 0.60 18.78 7.87
C GLU A 213 0.08 17.37 8.19
N CYS A 214 0.79 16.31 7.77
CA CYS A 214 0.38 14.93 8.00
C CYS A 214 0.55 14.49 9.47
N TRP A 215 1.62 14.94 10.12
CA TRP A 215 1.90 14.64 11.53
C TRP A 215 1.26 15.65 12.50
N GLN A 216 0.58 16.68 11.98
CA GLN A 216 -0.06 17.75 12.77
C GLN A 216 0.92 18.47 13.70
N GLU A 217 2.12 18.74 13.18
CA GLU A 217 3.20 19.40 13.89
C GLU A 217 3.22 20.91 13.61
N GLU A 218 4.03 21.66 14.37
CA GLU A 218 4.22 23.10 14.18
C GLU A 218 5.63 23.40 13.64
N TRP A 219 5.73 24.36 12.72
CA TRP A 219 7.00 24.76 12.12
C TRP A 219 8.06 25.17 13.15
N GLU A 220 7.63 25.73 14.26
CA GLU A 220 8.48 26.23 15.35
C GLU A 220 9.26 25.11 16.04
N ASN A 221 8.79 23.87 15.91
CA ASN A 221 9.44 22.69 16.47
C ASN A 221 10.66 22.24 15.66
N PHE A 222 10.92 22.84 14.49
CA PHE A 222 11.94 22.37 13.55
C PHE A 222 12.87 23.47 13.10
N LYS A 223 14.11 23.12 12.78
CA LYS A 223 15.10 23.97 12.11
C LYS A 223 15.78 23.22 10.97
N LYS A 224 16.08 23.95 9.89
CA LYS A 224 16.87 23.42 8.78
C LYS A 224 18.36 23.61 9.07
N THR A 225 19.14 22.55 8.93
CA THR A 225 20.61 22.53 9.08
C THR A 225 21.25 22.06 7.76
N GLU A 226 22.59 21.97 7.73
CA GLU A 226 23.31 21.41 6.57
C GLU A 226 22.99 19.93 6.35
N ASP A 227 22.62 19.20 7.43
CA ASP A 227 22.28 17.77 7.41
C ASP A 227 20.78 17.51 7.19
N GLY A 228 19.96 18.55 6.97
CA GLY A 228 18.52 18.45 6.78
C GLY A 228 17.68 19.09 7.90
N TRP A 229 16.41 18.71 7.99
CA TRP A 229 15.47 19.19 9.01
C TRP A 229 15.62 18.40 10.31
N ASN A 230 15.64 19.12 11.45
CA ASN A 230 15.80 18.55 12.78
C ASN A 230 14.88 19.23 13.79
N TRP A 231 14.52 18.52 14.86
CA TRP A 231 13.84 19.11 16.01
C TRP A 231 14.65 20.25 16.62
N VAL A 232 13.95 21.24 17.14
CA VAL A 232 14.56 22.28 17.97
C VAL A 232 14.62 21.76 19.39
N ASP A 233 15.83 21.65 19.96
CA ASP A 233 16.06 21.26 21.37
C ASP A 233 15.65 22.40 22.33
#